data_ef40123d914b0847de689416ed2a2025
#
_entry.id   ef40123d914b0847de689416ed2a2025
#
_cell.length_a   1.000
_cell.length_b   1.000
_cell.length_c   1.000
_cell.angle_alpha   90.00
_cell.angle_beta   90.00
_cell.angle_gamma   90.00
#
_symmetry.space_group_name_H-M   'P 1'
#
loop_
_entity.id
_entity.type
_entity.pdbx_description
1 polymer ?
#
loop_
_entity_poly.entity_id
_entity_poly.type
_entity_poly.pdbx_seq_one_letter_code
_entity_poly.pdbx_strand_id
1 'polypeptide(L)'
;MGTDRFGVLLGNSRLRYGRFEGLLVSGSGALDWEAFVAEDAGGLLELLGDRQAEVVVGSVRDDRLEDLGRRLDGFTLLVAGRDFEIPIENHYENPGEAGTDRLLNALAVRVRWPGEAVIVVDFGTALSISVVSEAGEFLGGPIGVGERTALRGLENSTPQLPGVGDGPELPLIARGTEQAIRAGVRCQVRSGVLGLIEGIRSELGSRARVVATGGEAGLVAVGSEFFDSIEPDLTLEGLAAAAAAGL
;
A
#
# COMPACT_ATOMS: atom_id res chain seq x y z
N MET A 1 -22.74 -17.20 -13.56
CA MET A 1 -21.93 -17.51 -12.39
C MET A 1 -20.69 -16.66 -12.53
N GLY A 2 -20.45 -15.68 -11.67
CA GLY A 2 -19.25 -14.87 -11.73
C GLY A 2 -18.03 -15.74 -11.43
N THR A 3 -16.98 -15.56 -12.19
CA THR A 3 -15.68 -16.21 -11.93
C THR A 3 -15.20 -15.79 -10.54
N ASP A 4 -14.79 -16.74 -9.71
CA ASP A 4 -14.23 -16.47 -8.39
C ASP A 4 -12.86 -15.78 -8.60
N ARG A 5 -12.73 -14.53 -8.20
CA ARG A 5 -11.53 -13.73 -8.41
C ARG A 5 -10.78 -13.52 -7.10
N PHE A 6 -9.48 -13.64 -7.18
CA PHE A 6 -8.59 -13.50 -6.05
C PHE A 6 -7.53 -12.43 -6.34
N GLY A 7 -7.45 -11.42 -5.49
CA GLY A 7 -6.50 -10.33 -5.64
C GLY A 7 -5.16 -10.65 -4.97
N VAL A 8 -4.06 -10.34 -5.65
CA VAL A 8 -2.70 -10.45 -5.14
C VAL A 8 -1.94 -9.15 -5.43
N LEU A 9 -1.39 -8.54 -4.41
CA LEU A 9 -0.52 -7.36 -4.51
C LEU A 9 0.92 -7.75 -4.18
N LEU A 10 1.82 -7.48 -5.12
CA LEU A 10 3.25 -7.72 -4.95
C LEU A 10 3.96 -6.43 -4.56
N GLY A 11 4.16 -6.23 -3.27
CA GLY A 11 4.94 -5.13 -2.72
C GLY A 11 6.44 -5.44 -2.64
N ASN A 12 7.22 -4.48 -2.13
CA ASN A 12 8.67 -4.64 -1.97
C ASN A 12 9.07 -5.69 -0.93
N SER A 13 8.34 -5.81 0.18
CA SER A 13 8.66 -6.71 1.30
C SER A 13 7.64 -7.81 1.49
N ARG A 14 6.39 -7.60 1.09
CA ARG A 14 5.27 -8.48 1.35
C ARG A 14 4.40 -8.67 0.13
N LEU A 15 3.77 -9.84 0.08
CA LEU A 15 2.63 -10.14 -0.76
C LEU A 15 1.36 -9.95 0.07
N ARG A 16 0.39 -9.20 -0.45
CA ARG A 16 -0.95 -9.10 0.15
C ARG A 16 -1.96 -9.79 -0.75
N TYR A 17 -3.00 -10.35 -0.17
CA TYR A 17 -4.02 -11.07 -0.91
C TYR A 17 -5.41 -10.85 -0.32
N GLY A 18 -6.44 -11.15 -1.11
CA GLY A 18 -7.82 -11.15 -0.67
C GLY A 18 -8.75 -11.66 -1.76
N ARG A 19 -9.91 -12.18 -1.36
CA ARG A 19 -10.97 -12.63 -2.28
C ARG A 19 -11.83 -11.44 -2.66
N PHE A 20 -12.18 -11.32 -3.94
CA PHE A 20 -13.03 -10.26 -4.43
C PHE A 20 -14.51 -10.68 -4.44
N GLU A 21 -15.35 -9.91 -3.77
CA GLU A 21 -16.81 -10.00 -3.77
C GLU A 21 -17.38 -8.70 -4.37
N GLY A 22 -17.33 -8.60 -5.69
CA GLY A 22 -17.55 -7.33 -6.41
C GLY A 22 -16.40 -6.36 -6.14
N LEU A 23 -16.69 -5.21 -5.52
CA LEU A 23 -15.69 -4.21 -5.12
C LEU A 23 -15.17 -4.42 -3.69
N LEU A 24 -15.76 -5.34 -2.94
CA LEU A 24 -15.36 -5.64 -1.56
C LEU A 24 -14.26 -6.70 -1.55
N VAL A 25 -13.40 -6.60 -0.55
CA VAL A 25 -12.33 -7.56 -0.28
C VAL A 25 -12.69 -8.33 1.00
N SER A 26 -12.65 -9.65 0.93
CA SER A 26 -12.87 -10.54 2.07
C SER A 26 -11.69 -11.48 2.25
N GLY A 27 -11.49 -11.99 3.47
CA GLY A 27 -10.40 -12.93 3.78
C GLY A 27 -9.02 -12.38 3.41
N SER A 28 -8.80 -11.07 3.56
CA SER A 28 -7.53 -10.44 3.26
C SER A 28 -6.42 -10.86 4.24
N GLY A 29 -5.19 -10.88 3.74
CA GLY A 29 -4.01 -11.18 4.54
C GLY A 29 -2.72 -10.73 3.86
N ALA A 30 -1.61 -11.01 4.53
CA ALA A 30 -0.28 -10.71 4.01
C ALA A 30 0.70 -11.84 4.34
N LEU A 31 1.58 -12.13 3.39
CA LEU A 31 2.69 -13.07 3.55
C LEU A 31 4.00 -12.31 3.36
N ASP A 32 4.99 -12.59 4.18
CA ASP A 32 6.34 -12.11 3.92
C ASP A 32 6.88 -12.82 2.68
N TRP A 33 7.57 -12.08 1.81
CA TRP A 33 8.04 -12.63 0.55
C TRP A 33 9.03 -13.79 0.75
N GLU A 34 9.89 -13.70 1.74
CA GLU A 34 10.85 -14.76 2.04
C GLU A 34 10.13 -16.05 2.46
N ALA A 35 9.08 -15.95 3.30
CA ALA A 35 8.25 -17.08 3.68
C ALA A 35 7.51 -17.69 2.48
N PHE A 36 6.89 -16.82 1.64
CA PHE A 36 6.23 -17.24 0.41
C PHE A 36 7.16 -18.05 -0.52
N VAL A 37 8.40 -17.59 -0.68
CA VAL A 37 9.41 -18.28 -1.49
C VAL A 37 9.86 -19.58 -0.85
N ALA A 38 10.10 -19.59 0.47
CA ALA A 38 10.58 -20.77 1.20
C ALA A 38 9.54 -21.90 1.23
N GLU A 39 8.26 -21.57 1.28
CA GLU A 39 7.13 -22.51 1.32
C GLU A 39 6.59 -22.88 -0.08
N ASP A 40 7.28 -22.46 -1.15
CA ASP A 40 6.87 -22.66 -2.55
C ASP A 40 5.41 -22.27 -2.83
N ALA A 41 5.02 -21.10 -2.34
CA ALA A 41 3.67 -20.55 -2.40
C ALA A 41 2.59 -21.39 -1.65
N GLY A 42 2.97 -22.35 -0.84
CA GLY A 42 2.03 -23.31 -0.20
C GLY A 42 0.85 -22.63 0.50
N GLY A 43 1.10 -21.63 1.33
CA GLY A 43 0.04 -20.90 2.02
C GLY A 43 -0.90 -20.14 1.07
N LEU A 44 -0.39 -19.59 -0.03
CA LEU A 44 -1.24 -18.92 -1.04
C LEU A 44 -2.03 -19.94 -1.86
N LEU A 45 -1.42 -21.09 -2.23
CA LEU A 45 -2.10 -22.15 -2.99
C LEU A 45 -3.27 -22.76 -2.21
N GLU A 46 -3.13 -22.92 -0.89
CA GLU A 46 -4.22 -23.37 -0.01
C GLU A 46 -5.38 -22.39 0.01
N LEU A 47 -5.08 -21.08 0.01
CA LEU A 47 -6.09 -20.01 -0.01
C LEU A 47 -6.80 -19.91 -1.36
N LEU A 48 -6.09 -20.08 -2.47
CA LEU A 48 -6.65 -20.04 -3.81
C LEU A 48 -7.59 -21.25 -4.08
N GLY A 49 -7.28 -22.40 -3.53
CA GLY A 49 -8.09 -23.64 -3.65
C GLY A 49 -8.13 -24.15 -5.09
N ASP A 50 -9.21 -23.85 -5.84
CA ASP A 50 -9.39 -24.35 -7.20
C ASP A 50 -8.52 -23.61 -8.21
N ARG A 51 -7.83 -24.34 -9.10
CA ARG A 51 -7.03 -23.80 -10.22
C ARG A 51 -7.86 -23.07 -11.29
N GLN A 52 -9.18 -23.08 -11.21
CA GLN A 52 -10.06 -22.33 -12.11
C GLN A 52 -10.28 -20.87 -11.68
N ALA A 53 -9.82 -20.47 -10.50
CA ALA A 53 -9.91 -19.08 -10.05
C ALA A 53 -9.00 -18.18 -10.88
N GLU A 54 -9.49 -16.99 -11.22
CA GLU A 54 -8.68 -15.92 -11.82
C GLU A 54 -7.92 -15.19 -10.71
N VAL A 55 -6.59 -15.09 -10.85
CA VAL A 55 -5.73 -14.34 -9.96
C VAL A 55 -5.43 -12.98 -10.56
N VAL A 56 -6.02 -11.94 -9.98
CA VAL A 56 -5.81 -10.54 -10.39
C VAL A 56 -4.62 -9.98 -9.64
N VAL A 57 -3.61 -9.49 -10.36
CA VAL A 57 -2.32 -9.12 -9.78
C VAL A 57 -2.05 -7.63 -9.95
N GLY A 58 -1.74 -6.94 -8.85
CA GLY A 58 -1.10 -5.63 -8.85
C GLY A 58 0.37 -5.79 -8.47
N SER A 59 1.30 -5.26 -9.25
CA SER A 59 2.73 -5.39 -8.98
C SER A 59 3.48 -4.08 -9.17
N VAL A 60 4.44 -3.84 -8.29
CA VAL A 60 5.48 -2.79 -8.42
C VAL A 60 6.85 -3.39 -8.72
N ARG A 61 6.91 -4.72 -8.96
CA ARG A 61 8.16 -5.50 -9.10
C ARG A 61 8.02 -6.59 -10.17
N ASP A 62 8.69 -6.44 -11.30
CA ASP A 62 8.66 -7.41 -12.39
C ASP A 62 9.27 -8.77 -12.00
N ASP A 63 10.39 -8.75 -11.24
CA ASP A 63 11.04 -9.97 -10.74
C ASP A 63 10.13 -10.81 -9.84
N ARG A 64 9.31 -10.17 -9.02
CA ARG A 64 8.31 -10.81 -8.15
C ARG A 64 7.16 -11.39 -8.96
N LEU A 65 6.74 -10.69 -10.01
CA LEU A 65 5.67 -11.14 -10.90
C LEU A 65 6.07 -12.41 -11.65
N GLU A 66 7.30 -12.49 -12.16
CA GLU A 66 7.83 -13.68 -12.81
C GLU A 66 7.90 -14.88 -11.86
N ASP A 67 8.34 -14.64 -10.61
CA ASP A 67 8.43 -15.69 -9.61
C ASP A 67 7.04 -16.18 -9.16
N LEU A 68 6.08 -15.26 -8.99
CA LEU A 68 4.67 -15.60 -8.74
C LEU A 68 4.11 -16.48 -9.87
N GLY A 69 4.34 -16.10 -11.13
CA GLY A 69 3.86 -16.84 -12.30
C GLY A 69 4.39 -18.28 -12.35
N ARG A 70 5.66 -18.49 -12.02
CA ARG A 70 6.25 -19.84 -11.93
C ARG A 70 5.62 -20.70 -10.84
N ARG A 71 5.30 -20.10 -9.68
CA ARG A 71 4.74 -20.81 -8.51
C ARG A 71 3.25 -21.07 -8.62
N LEU A 72 2.54 -20.23 -9.35
CA LEU A 72 1.12 -20.37 -9.65
C LEU A 72 0.87 -20.97 -11.04
N ASP A 73 1.72 -21.91 -11.46
CA ASP A 73 1.52 -22.62 -12.72
C ASP A 73 0.16 -23.31 -12.76
N GLY A 74 -0.58 -23.08 -13.84
CA GLY A 74 -1.96 -23.57 -14.03
C GLY A 74 -3.06 -22.63 -13.57
N PHE A 75 -2.74 -21.46 -12.96
CA PHE A 75 -3.69 -20.38 -12.70
C PHE A 75 -3.68 -19.35 -13.84
N THR A 76 -4.82 -18.71 -14.06
CA THR A 76 -4.89 -17.55 -14.96
C THR A 76 -4.50 -16.29 -14.17
N LEU A 77 -3.36 -15.69 -14.52
CA LEU A 77 -2.89 -14.45 -13.93
C LEU A 77 -3.27 -13.27 -14.83
N LEU A 78 -3.96 -12.27 -14.27
CA LEU A 78 -4.39 -11.04 -14.94
C LEU A 78 -3.76 -9.85 -14.25
N VAL A 79 -2.81 -9.19 -14.89
CA VAL A 79 -1.96 -8.15 -14.28
C VAL A 79 -2.46 -6.76 -14.63
N ALA A 80 -2.77 -5.98 -13.62
CA ALA A 80 -3.19 -4.59 -13.76
C ALA A 80 -2.10 -3.73 -14.43
N GLY A 81 -2.49 -2.91 -15.39
CA GLY A 81 -1.58 -2.09 -16.19
C GLY A 81 -0.89 -2.84 -17.33
N ARG A 82 -1.06 -4.18 -17.44
CA ARG A 82 -0.53 -5.00 -18.53
C ARG A 82 -1.66 -5.70 -19.31
N ASP A 83 -2.50 -6.45 -18.62
CA ASP A 83 -3.56 -7.26 -19.22
C ASP A 83 -4.91 -6.51 -19.23
N PHE A 84 -5.06 -5.53 -18.37
CA PHE A 84 -6.18 -4.59 -18.32
C PHE A 84 -5.72 -3.24 -17.74
N GLU A 85 -6.44 -2.17 -18.09
CA GLU A 85 -6.11 -0.81 -17.64
C GLU A 85 -6.57 -0.55 -16.20
N ILE A 86 -5.88 0.38 -15.51
CA ILE A 86 -6.35 0.99 -14.28
C ILE A 86 -7.07 2.28 -14.69
N PRO A 87 -8.42 2.34 -14.61
CA PRO A 87 -9.20 3.42 -15.19
C PRO A 87 -9.18 4.68 -14.27
N ILE A 88 -8.02 5.32 -14.19
CA ILE A 88 -7.80 6.57 -13.45
C ILE A 88 -7.08 7.58 -14.35
N GLU A 89 -7.56 8.82 -14.40
CA GLU A 89 -6.83 9.89 -15.06
C GLU A 89 -5.57 10.22 -14.27
N ASN A 90 -4.42 10.17 -14.94
CA ASN A 90 -3.11 10.27 -14.32
C ASN A 90 -2.38 11.52 -14.81
N HIS A 91 -2.13 12.47 -13.92
CA HIS A 91 -1.49 13.76 -14.20
C HIS A 91 0.02 13.78 -13.98
N TYR A 92 0.68 12.63 -13.90
CA TYR A 92 2.14 12.60 -13.92
C TYR A 92 2.67 13.10 -15.27
N GLU A 93 3.80 13.82 -15.24
CA GLU A 93 4.50 14.26 -16.48
C GLU A 93 4.80 13.06 -17.37
N ASN A 94 5.24 11.94 -16.77
CA ASN A 94 5.44 10.66 -17.42
C ASN A 94 4.47 9.64 -16.76
N PRO A 95 3.29 9.39 -17.33
CA PRO A 95 2.27 8.53 -16.73
C PRO A 95 2.77 7.12 -16.36
N GLY A 96 3.72 6.57 -17.12
CA GLY A 96 4.32 5.26 -16.87
C GLY A 96 5.23 5.18 -15.63
N GLU A 97 5.60 6.30 -15.01
CA GLU A 97 6.40 6.34 -13.79
C GLU A 97 5.54 6.23 -12.51
N ALA A 98 4.23 6.39 -12.62
CA ALA A 98 3.34 6.24 -11.49
C ALA A 98 3.26 4.77 -11.05
N GLY A 99 3.63 4.48 -9.82
CA GLY A 99 3.56 3.13 -9.26
C GLY A 99 2.12 2.57 -9.30
N THR A 100 1.99 1.31 -9.68
CA THR A 100 0.70 0.60 -9.77
C THR A 100 -0.08 0.70 -8.45
N ASP A 101 0.57 0.55 -7.31
CA ASP A 101 -0.02 0.67 -5.98
C ASP A 101 -0.66 2.04 -5.75
N ARG A 102 -0.02 3.10 -6.21
CA ARG A 102 -0.51 4.48 -6.09
C ARG A 102 -1.74 4.72 -6.96
N LEU A 103 -1.74 4.21 -8.20
CA LEU A 103 -2.89 4.30 -9.10
C LEU A 103 -4.08 3.49 -8.57
N LEU A 104 -3.83 2.31 -8.00
CA LEU A 104 -4.87 1.48 -7.36
C LEU A 104 -5.45 2.19 -6.13
N ASN A 105 -4.61 2.77 -5.26
CA ASN A 105 -5.08 3.57 -4.13
C ASN A 105 -5.95 4.76 -4.59
N ALA A 106 -5.54 5.45 -5.66
CA ALA A 106 -6.28 6.56 -6.23
C ALA A 106 -7.64 6.11 -6.80
N LEU A 107 -7.68 4.98 -7.51
CA LEU A 107 -8.92 4.41 -8.02
C LEU A 107 -9.87 4.00 -6.89
N ALA A 108 -9.36 3.37 -5.83
CA ALA A 108 -10.16 2.98 -4.68
C ALA A 108 -10.87 4.16 -4.04
N VAL A 109 -10.14 5.25 -3.77
CA VAL A 109 -10.74 6.44 -3.13
C VAL A 109 -11.69 7.19 -4.06
N ARG A 110 -11.41 7.23 -5.38
CA ARG A 110 -12.33 7.78 -6.38
C ARG A 110 -13.68 7.05 -6.38
N VAL A 111 -13.65 5.71 -6.26
CA VAL A 111 -14.88 4.90 -6.23
C VAL A 111 -15.62 5.05 -4.90
N ARG A 112 -14.88 5.11 -3.79
CA ARG A 112 -15.46 5.11 -2.45
C ARG A 112 -15.98 6.49 -2.01
N TRP A 113 -15.31 7.58 -2.43
CA TRP A 113 -15.68 8.97 -2.09
C TRP A 113 -15.74 9.84 -3.35
N PRO A 114 -16.71 9.59 -4.25
CA PRO A 114 -16.84 10.35 -5.49
C PRO A 114 -17.15 11.83 -5.19
N GLY A 115 -16.46 12.72 -5.87
CA GLY A 115 -16.64 14.17 -5.70
C GLY A 115 -15.91 14.79 -4.50
N GLU A 116 -15.09 14.01 -3.78
CA GLU A 116 -14.24 14.53 -2.71
C GLU A 116 -12.77 14.52 -3.15
N ALA A 117 -12.02 15.57 -2.79
CA ALA A 117 -10.56 15.52 -2.83
C ALA A 117 -10.05 14.62 -1.71
N VAL A 118 -9.12 13.70 -2.04
CA VAL A 118 -8.60 12.72 -1.07
C VAL A 118 -7.07 12.68 -1.08
N ILE A 119 -6.48 12.68 0.09
CA ILE A 119 -5.06 12.45 0.33
C ILE A 119 -4.93 11.04 0.92
N VAL A 120 -4.33 10.13 0.18
CA VAL A 120 -4.03 8.77 0.66
C VAL A 120 -2.60 8.72 1.15
N VAL A 121 -2.40 8.33 2.39
CA VAL A 121 -1.07 8.13 2.99
C VAL A 121 -0.86 6.62 3.15
N ASP A 122 0.04 6.07 2.37
CA ASP A 122 0.41 4.64 2.41
C ASP A 122 1.69 4.46 3.23
N PHE A 123 1.54 3.82 4.38
CA PHE A 123 2.61 3.51 5.33
C PHE A 123 3.20 2.13 5.03
N GLY A 124 4.15 2.10 4.11
CA GLY A 124 4.87 0.90 3.69
C GLY A 124 6.38 1.01 3.85
N THR A 125 7.12 0.21 3.09
CA THR A 125 8.60 0.30 2.98
C THR A 125 9.03 1.71 2.56
N ALA A 126 8.36 2.28 1.57
CA ALA A 126 8.31 3.71 1.33
C ALA A 126 7.02 4.27 1.96
N LEU A 127 7.10 5.50 2.44
CA LEU A 127 5.92 6.31 2.73
C LEU A 127 5.51 6.97 1.43
N SER A 128 4.34 6.66 0.88
CA SER A 128 3.84 7.34 -0.31
C SER A 128 2.56 8.10 -0.03
N ILE A 129 2.43 9.29 -0.62
CA ILE A 129 1.20 10.07 -0.54
C ILE A 129 0.64 10.22 -1.95
N SER A 130 -0.60 9.80 -2.13
CA SER A 130 -1.35 9.92 -3.38
C SER A 130 -2.47 10.94 -3.21
N VAL A 131 -2.50 11.95 -4.08
CA VAL A 131 -3.50 13.01 -4.06
C VAL A 131 -4.47 12.79 -5.20
N VAL A 132 -5.75 12.78 -4.87
CA VAL A 132 -6.85 12.64 -5.85
C VAL A 132 -7.71 13.90 -5.79
N SER A 133 -7.99 14.49 -6.95
CA SER A 133 -8.83 15.70 -7.07
C SER A 133 -10.31 15.38 -6.82
N GLU A 134 -11.13 16.44 -6.62
CA GLU A 134 -12.59 16.29 -6.57
C GLU A 134 -13.18 15.69 -7.86
N ALA A 135 -12.51 15.89 -9.00
CA ALA A 135 -12.89 15.27 -10.26
C ALA A 135 -12.52 13.77 -10.33
N GLY A 136 -11.77 13.26 -9.35
CA GLY A 136 -11.33 11.87 -9.30
C GLY A 136 -10.08 11.58 -10.10
N GLU A 137 -9.21 12.58 -10.32
CA GLU A 137 -7.96 12.49 -11.06
C GLU A 137 -6.79 12.24 -10.09
N PHE A 138 -5.86 11.38 -10.45
CA PHE A 138 -4.62 11.20 -9.70
C PHE A 138 -3.64 12.34 -10.01
N LEU A 139 -3.43 13.23 -9.06
CA LEU A 139 -2.56 14.39 -9.21
C LEU A 139 -1.08 14.10 -8.90
N GLY A 140 -0.78 12.93 -8.34
CA GLY A 140 0.57 12.61 -7.88
C GLY A 140 0.71 12.70 -6.37
N GLY A 141 1.86 13.17 -5.90
CA GLY A 141 2.16 13.41 -4.49
C GLY A 141 3.54 12.87 -4.07
N PRO A 142 4.02 13.24 -2.89
CA PRO A 142 5.39 12.95 -2.43
C PRO A 142 5.60 11.48 -2.07
N ILE A 143 6.86 11.07 -2.12
CA ILE A 143 7.34 9.77 -1.64
C ILE A 143 8.46 10.04 -0.63
N GLY A 144 8.41 9.39 0.50
CA GLY A 144 9.39 9.49 1.58
C GLY A 144 9.80 8.13 2.12
N VAL A 145 10.46 8.15 3.27
CA VAL A 145 10.99 6.95 3.93
C VAL A 145 9.96 6.43 4.93
N GLY A 146 9.57 5.14 4.83
CA GLY A 146 8.77 4.46 5.84
C GLY A 146 9.53 4.20 7.14
N GLU A 147 8.82 4.01 8.26
CA GLU A 147 9.41 3.87 9.61
C GLU A 147 10.45 2.75 9.66
N ARG A 148 10.12 1.55 9.18
CA ARG A 148 11.06 0.40 9.17
C ARG A 148 12.30 0.66 8.33
N THR A 149 12.13 1.34 7.21
CA THR A 149 13.27 1.69 6.33
C THR A 149 14.18 2.70 6.99
N ALA A 150 13.64 3.68 7.72
CA ALA A 150 14.41 4.64 8.49
C ALA A 150 15.17 3.96 9.65
N LEU A 151 14.52 3.04 10.38
CA LEU A 151 15.16 2.25 11.45
C LEU A 151 16.32 1.41 10.92
N ARG A 152 16.10 0.67 9.81
CA ARG A 152 17.16 -0.10 9.14
C ARG A 152 18.26 0.79 8.60
N GLY A 153 17.93 1.99 8.11
CA GLY A 153 18.91 2.97 7.65
C GLY A 153 19.85 3.41 8.76
N LEU A 154 19.34 3.64 9.97
CA LEU A 154 20.17 3.95 11.14
C LEU A 154 21.06 2.77 11.55
N GLU A 155 20.51 1.56 11.63
CA GLU A 155 21.27 0.34 11.94
C GLU A 155 22.44 0.14 10.96
N ASN A 156 22.18 0.26 9.65
CA ASN A 156 23.20 0.03 8.63
C ASN A 156 24.25 1.15 8.54
N SER A 157 23.90 2.38 8.92
CA SER A 157 24.77 3.54 8.79
C SER A 157 25.54 3.89 10.06
N THR A 158 25.19 3.31 11.19
CA THR A 158 25.75 3.63 12.52
C THR A 158 26.12 2.37 13.28
N PRO A 159 27.36 1.86 13.16
CA PRO A 159 27.78 0.57 13.72
C PRO A 159 27.61 0.44 15.25
N GLN A 160 27.47 1.56 15.96
CA GLN A 160 27.30 1.56 17.42
C GLN A 160 25.83 1.59 17.87
N LEU A 161 24.90 1.81 16.97
CA LEU A 161 23.47 1.77 17.32
C LEU A 161 22.90 0.36 17.11
N PRO A 162 22.11 -0.14 18.05
CA PRO A 162 21.48 -1.44 17.90
C PRO A 162 20.39 -1.39 16.84
N GLY A 163 20.14 -2.52 16.17
CA GLY A 163 18.94 -2.73 15.37
C GLY A 163 17.68 -2.64 16.24
N VAL A 164 16.70 -1.88 15.77
CA VAL A 164 15.45 -1.63 16.51
C VAL A 164 14.27 -2.05 15.63
N GLY A 165 13.45 -2.98 16.14
CA GLY A 165 12.22 -3.41 15.47
C GLY A 165 11.00 -2.57 15.85
N ASP A 166 9.86 -3.00 15.32
CA ASP A 166 8.54 -2.44 15.66
C ASP A 166 8.26 -2.56 17.16
N GLY A 167 7.40 -1.70 17.68
CA GLY A 167 7.01 -1.75 19.07
C GLY A 167 6.00 -0.66 19.44
N PRO A 168 5.60 -0.62 20.72
CA PRO A 168 4.63 0.35 21.20
C PRO A 168 5.15 1.78 21.11
N GLU A 169 4.25 2.74 21.23
CA GLU A 169 4.58 4.14 21.37
C GLU A 169 5.42 4.38 22.64
N LEU A 170 6.38 5.28 22.54
CA LEU A 170 7.33 5.58 23.59
C LEU A 170 7.39 7.10 23.86
N PRO A 171 7.71 7.50 25.10
CA PRO A 171 7.90 8.91 25.42
C PRO A 171 9.11 9.47 24.64
N LEU A 172 9.00 10.71 24.19
CA LEU A 172 10.10 11.39 23.46
C LEU A 172 11.33 11.61 24.34
N ILE A 173 11.15 11.79 25.66
CA ILE A 173 12.26 11.81 26.60
C ILE A 173 12.59 10.36 26.98
N ALA A 174 13.18 9.64 26.03
CA ALA A 174 13.59 8.27 26.22
C ALA A 174 14.90 8.17 27.02
N ARG A 175 15.02 7.11 27.85
CA ARG A 175 16.17 6.90 28.71
C ARG A 175 17.04 5.69 28.33
N GLY A 176 16.77 5.10 27.18
CA GLY A 176 17.53 4.00 26.59
C GLY A 176 17.68 4.17 25.09
N THR A 177 18.79 3.67 24.52
CA THR A 177 19.15 3.88 23.11
C THR A 177 18.09 3.35 22.15
N GLU A 178 17.59 2.13 22.33
CA GLU A 178 16.54 1.56 21.48
C GLU A 178 15.23 2.37 21.55
N GLN A 179 14.86 2.80 22.76
CA GLN A 179 13.68 3.65 22.96
C GLN A 179 13.85 4.99 22.27
N ALA A 180 15.05 5.61 22.37
CA ALA A 180 15.35 6.89 21.74
C ALA A 180 15.28 6.82 20.21
N ILE A 181 15.84 5.76 19.63
CA ILE A 181 15.81 5.52 18.18
C ILE A 181 14.35 5.37 17.71
N ARG A 182 13.57 4.48 18.34
CA ARG A 182 12.18 4.24 17.94
C ARG A 182 11.31 5.48 18.12
N ALA A 183 11.39 6.15 19.26
CA ALA A 183 10.61 7.37 19.50
C ALA A 183 10.97 8.48 18.53
N GLY A 184 12.27 8.68 18.25
CA GLY A 184 12.74 9.68 17.31
C GLY A 184 12.27 9.44 15.89
N VAL A 185 12.48 8.23 15.36
CA VAL A 185 12.07 7.87 13.99
C VAL A 185 10.55 7.98 13.83
N ARG A 186 9.76 7.42 14.75
CA ARG A 186 8.29 7.52 14.68
C ARG A 186 7.79 8.95 14.74
N CYS A 187 8.35 9.77 15.62
CA CYS A 187 8.00 11.18 15.70
C CYS A 187 8.35 11.93 14.39
N GLN A 188 9.50 11.67 13.80
CA GLN A 188 9.91 12.26 12.53
C GLN A 188 8.95 11.87 11.39
N VAL A 189 8.61 10.58 11.26
CA VAL A 189 7.68 10.11 10.23
C VAL A 189 6.30 10.75 10.41
N ARG A 190 5.73 10.72 11.62
CA ARG A 190 4.43 11.35 11.91
C ARG A 190 4.43 12.84 11.61
N SER A 191 5.40 13.58 12.13
CA SER A 191 5.49 15.04 11.92
C SER A 191 5.71 15.40 10.46
N GLY A 192 6.52 14.60 9.75
CA GLY A 192 6.70 14.77 8.30
C GLY A 192 5.40 14.59 7.52
N VAL A 193 4.64 13.53 7.83
CA VAL A 193 3.33 13.28 7.20
C VAL A 193 2.36 14.43 7.45
N LEU A 194 2.28 14.95 8.67
CA LEU A 194 1.40 16.08 9.00
C LEU A 194 1.77 17.34 8.21
N GLY A 195 3.07 17.66 8.14
CA GLY A 195 3.55 18.78 7.34
C GLY A 195 3.25 18.61 5.84
N LEU A 196 3.36 17.40 5.31
CA LEU A 196 3.01 17.10 3.92
C LEU A 196 1.50 17.24 3.66
N ILE A 197 0.65 16.74 4.56
CA ILE A 197 -0.81 16.88 4.44
C ILE A 197 -1.20 18.38 4.44
N GLU A 198 -0.66 19.18 5.35
CA GLU A 198 -0.92 20.62 5.42
C GLU A 198 -0.44 21.35 4.16
N GLY A 199 0.76 21.02 3.66
CA GLY A 199 1.27 21.55 2.41
C GLY A 199 0.37 21.23 1.21
N ILE A 200 -0.04 19.98 1.07
CA ILE A 200 -0.93 19.53 -0.01
C ILE A 200 -2.30 20.21 0.07
N ARG A 201 -2.89 20.33 1.27
CA ARG A 201 -4.16 21.07 1.45
C ARG A 201 -4.03 22.52 1.04
N SER A 202 -2.89 23.15 1.34
CA SER A 202 -2.60 24.53 0.91
C SER A 202 -2.50 24.65 -0.62
N GLU A 203 -1.87 23.69 -1.29
CA GLU A 203 -1.75 23.65 -2.75
C GLU A 203 -3.09 23.38 -3.43
N LEU A 204 -3.91 22.48 -2.88
CA LEU A 204 -5.26 22.19 -3.38
C LEU A 204 -6.22 23.37 -3.19
N GLY A 205 -5.97 24.23 -2.22
CA GLY A 205 -6.87 25.35 -1.86
C GLY A 205 -8.22 24.88 -1.30
N SER A 206 -8.37 23.61 -0.97
CA SER A 206 -9.58 23.02 -0.45
C SER A 206 -9.30 22.01 0.67
N ARG A 207 -10.33 21.68 1.45
CA ARG A 207 -10.25 20.58 2.42
C ARG A 207 -10.26 19.24 1.66
N ALA A 208 -9.25 18.43 1.90
CA ALA A 208 -9.20 17.05 1.41
C ALA A 208 -9.43 16.05 2.55
N ARG A 209 -10.13 14.97 2.28
CA ARG A 209 -10.21 13.79 3.16
C ARG A 209 -8.83 13.16 3.26
N VAL A 210 -8.43 12.70 4.43
CA VAL A 210 -7.14 12.02 4.64
C VAL A 210 -7.37 10.59 5.06
N VAL A 211 -6.84 9.67 4.25
CA VAL A 211 -6.99 8.22 4.44
C VAL A 211 -5.62 7.60 4.64
N ALA A 212 -5.47 6.79 5.69
CA ALA A 212 -4.27 6.00 5.92
C ALA A 212 -4.46 4.57 5.39
N THR A 213 -3.43 4.04 4.75
CA THR A 213 -3.36 2.63 4.31
C THR A 213 -1.93 2.10 4.50
N GLY A 214 -1.69 0.85 4.11
CA GLY A 214 -0.38 0.22 4.21
C GLY A 214 -0.18 -0.59 5.49
N GLY A 215 0.85 -1.42 5.48
CA GLY A 215 1.10 -2.39 6.56
C GLY A 215 1.48 -1.79 7.91
N GLU A 216 1.90 -0.52 7.94
CA GLU A 216 2.28 0.20 9.16
C GLU A 216 1.24 1.26 9.60
N ALA A 217 0.15 1.43 8.83
CA ALA A 217 -0.87 2.44 9.12
C ALA A 217 -1.45 2.30 10.53
N GLY A 218 -1.72 1.07 10.98
CA GLY A 218 -2.21 0.78 12.32
C GLY A 218 -1.26 1.18 13.45
N LEU A 219 0.04 1.32 13.19
CA LEU A 219 1.03 1.74 14.19
C LEU A 219 1.23 3.25 14.18
N VAL A 220 1.21 3.87 13.00
CA VAL A 220 1.61 5.27 12.83
C VAL A 220 0.41 6.22 12.85
N ALA A 221 -0.71 5.83 12.26
CA ALA A 221 -1.89 6.67 12.13
C ALA A 221 -2.88 6.57 13.31
N VAL A 222 -2.86 5.49 14.09
CA VAL A 222 -3.78 5.29 15.21
C VAL A 222 -3.65 6.41 16.25
N GLY A 223 -4.81 6.94 16.69
CA GLY A 223 -4.88 8.02 17.67
C GLY A 223 -4.53 9.41 17.13
N SER A 224 -4.35 9.56 15.82
CA SER A 224 -4.13 10.84 15.17
C SER A 224 -5.47 11.39 14.64
N GLU A 225 -5.82 12.60 15.06
CA GLU A 225 -7.01 13.32 14.58
C GLU A 225 -6.90 13.79 13.11
N PHE A 226 -5.74 13.59 12.47
CA PHE A 226 -5.46 14.03 11.11
C PHE A 226 -5.98 13.06 10.03
N PHE A 227 -6.25 11.82 10.40
CA PHE A 227 -6.79 10.80 9.49
C PHE A 227 -8.29 10.65 9.69
N ASP A 228 -9.05 10.84 8.62
CA ASP A 228 -10.50 10.62 8.63
C ASP A 228 -10.83 9.12 8.72
N SER A 229 -9.97 8.25 8.16
CA SER A 229 -10.08 6.79 8.29
C SER A 229 -8.75 6.06 8.06
N ILE A 230 -8.70 4.79 8.52
CA ILE A 230 -7.62 3.84 8.24
C ILE A 230 -8.24 2.68 7.47
N GLU A 231 -7.76 2.47 6.24
CA GLU A 231 -8.31 1.51 5.28
C GLU A 231 -7.23 0.48 4.90
N PRO A 232 -7.10 -0.62 5.65
CA PRO A 232 -6.01 -1.58 5.44
C PRO A 232 -6.01 -2.21 4.06
N ASP A 233 -7.18 -2.44 3.46
CA ASP A 233 -7.34 -3.15 2.20
C ASP A 233 -7.52 -2.23 0.98
N LEU A 234 -7.30 -0.91 1.14
CA LEU A 234 -7.56 0.10 0.11
C LEU A 234 -6.95 -0.26 -1.25
N THR A 235 -5.70 -0.70 -1.30
CA THR A 235 -5.02 -1.06 -2.54
C THR A 235 -5.64 -2.29 -3.21
N LEU A 236 -6.09 -3.28 -2.40
CA LEU A 236 -6.83 -4.45 -2.91
C LEU A 236 -8.22 -4.05 -3.42
N GLU A 237 -8.91 -3.13 -2.75
CA GLU A 237 -10.18 -2.56 -3.24
C GLU A 237 -10.00 -1.86 -4.59
N GLY A 238 -8.89 -1.11 -4.74
CA GLY A 238 -8.53 -0.51 -6.03
C GLY A 238 -8.26 -1.54 -7.11
N LEU A 239 -7.60 -2.63 -6.77
CA LEU A 239 -7.37 -3.74 -7.70
C LEU A 239 -8.68 -4.44 -8.09
N ALA A 240 -9.60 -4.64 -7.14
CA ALA A 240 -10.94 -5.16 -7.42
C ALA A 240 -11.73 -4.22 -8.34
N ALA A 241 -11.67 -2.90 -8.09
CA ALA A 241 -12.32 -1.91 -8.93
C ALA A 241 -11.75 -1.87 -10.35
N ALA A 242 -10.44 -1.95 -10.52
CA ALA A 242 -9.79 -2.03 -11.83
C ALA A 242 -10.20 -3.29 -12.59
N ALA A 243 -10.19 -4.45 -11.93
CA ALA A 243 -10.62 -5.71 -12.51
C ALA A 243 -12.11 -5.69 -12.93
N ALA A 244 -12.97 -5.10 -12.10
CA ALA A 244 -14.41 -5.00 -12.42
C ALA A 244 -14.71 -4.09 -13.63
N ALA A 245 -13.82 -3.13 -13.93
CA ALA A 245 -13.96 -2.23 -15.06
C ALA A 245 -13.33 -2.75 -16.36
N GLY A 246 -12.28 -3.60 -16.26
CA GLY A 246 -11.47 -4.04 -17.40
C GLY A 246 -11.61 -5.51 -17.78
N LEU A 247 -12.26 -6.33 -16.96
CA LEU A 247 -12.45 -7.78 -17.14
C LEU A 247 -13.95 -8.15 -17.10
#